data_d94a2f0beb5abec18d4739d36afbfb84
#
_entry.id   d94a2f0beb5abec18d4739d36afbfb84
#
_cell.length_a   1.000
_cell.length_b   1.000
_cell.length_c   1.000
_cell.angle_alpha   90.00
_cell.angle_beta   90.00
_cell.angle_gamma   90.00
#
_symmetry.space_group_name_H-M   'P 1'
#
loop_
_entity.id
_entity.type
_entity.pdbx_description
1 polymer ?
#
loop_
_entity_poly.entity_id
_entity_poly.type
_entity_poly.pdbx_seq_one_letter_code
_entity_poly.pdbx_strand_id
1 'polypeptide(L)'
;MQNFISIARLFLLLTFLITINACKSANINNSFAYITNQGDHTVSVVDVGQAKVIKTINVGKAPVGVAVSAALKRVFITNVEGQSISVINTDNNDVVETIAIKGSPVGIAIAPDSKTLYVADWFSDRILAIDTSNYDSRRELVVTKAPAGLIVSPDSKTLYVAARDTNDIAVIDTDTFTIKKKIAAGQHPFGLTLSNDGKTLFSVNVYDNTVSLIDTLTFSHTAIKVGQHPYCVAISADDKKLYVTNTQGDSVTVIDLATKKNVATIDVGMTPEGVSFDAINNQILVASWGENQLNVIDATTNRLKSSIKTGASSRAFGQFILFKK
;
A
#
# COMPACT_ATOMS: atom_id res chain seq x y z
N MET A 1 52.15 -57.60 59.47
CA MET A 1 52.78 -56.28 59.73
C MET A 1 52.83 -55.54 58.39
N GLN A 2 52.42 -54.36 58.44
CA GLN A 2 52.54 -53.24 57.49
C GLN A 2 51.70 -53.29 56.18
N ASN A 3 50.73 -52.39 56.19
CA ASN A 3 49.90 -51.89 55.13
C ASN A 3 50.67 -51.14 54.07
N PHE A 4 50.31 -51.33 52.79
CA PHE A 4 50.53 -50.31 51.75
C PHE A 4 49.22 -49.96 51.11
N ILE A 5 48.77 -48.77 51.42
CA ILE A 5 47.63 -48.10 50.75
C ILE A 5 48.09 -47.52 49.46
N SER A 6 47.54 -47.98 48.35
CA SER A 6 47.77 -47.39 47.02
C SER A 6 46.62 -46.41 46.71
N ILE A 7 46.97 -45.14 46.60
CA ILE A 7 46.05 -44.03 46.26
C ILE A 7 45.94 -44.00 44.76
N ALA A 8 44.80 -44.46 44.22
CA ALA A 8 44.41 -44.22 42.81
C ALA A 8 43.88 -42.80 42.67
N ARG A 9 44.65 -41.96 41.96
CA ARG A 9 44.19 -40.63 41.56
C ARG A 9 43.20 -40.79 40.38
N LEU A 10 41.93 -40.54 40.61
CA LEU A 10 40.89 -40.46 39.62
C LEU A 10 40.99 -39.06 38.96
N PHE A 11 41.47 -38.97 37.72
CA PHE A 11 41.41 -37.83 36.87
C PHE A 11 40.00 -37.70 36.30
N LEU A 12 39.19 -36.79 36.79
CA LEU A 12 37.88 -36.42 36.22
C LEU A 12 38.13 -35.43 35.07
N LEU A 13 38.11 -35.91 33.82
CA LEU A 13 38.09 -35.03 32.61
C LEU A 13 36.67 -34.48 32.47
N LEU A 14 36.50 -33.21 32.86
CA LEU A 14 35.29 -32.44 32.62
C LEU A 14 35.36 -31.95 31.17
N THR A 15 34.78 -32.70 30.22
CA THR A 15 34.54 -32.22 28.84
C THR A 15 33.40 -31.21 28.86
N PHE A 16 33.76 -29.93 28.75
CA PHE A 16 32.80 -28.82 28.58
C PHE A 16 32.30 -28.90 27.12
N LEU A 17 31.13 -29.50 26.90
CA LEU A 17 30.43 -29.41 25.60
C LEU A 17 29.92 -27.97 25.46
N ILE A 18 30.65 -27.17 24.71
CA ILE A 18 30.14 -25.90 24.22
C ILE A 18 29.15 -26.22 23.10
N THR A 19 27.87 -26.25 23.44
CA THR A 19 26.79 -26.24 22.43
C THR A 19 26.79 -24.86 21.80
N ILE A 20 27.44 -24.74 20.64
CA ILE A 20 27.26 -23.57 19.76
C ILE A 20 25.81 -23.67 19.24
N ASN A 21 24.89 -22.98 19.91
CA ASN A 21 23.62 -22.68 19.33
C ASN A 21 23.90 -21.81 18.10
N ALA A 22 24.05 -22.44 16.93
CA ALA A 22 23.96 -21.76 15.67
C ALA A 22 22.53 -21.18 15.61
N CYS A 23 22.42 -19.91 15.94
CA CYS A 23 21.23 -19.13 15.65
C CYS A 23 21.07 -19.20 14.12
N LYS A 24 20.27 -20.16 13.63
CA LYS A 24 19.78 -20.11 12.27
C LYS A 24 19.06 -18.77 12.21
N SER A 25 19.63 -17.81 11.48
CA SER A 25 18.87 -16.64 11.06
C SER A 25 17.68 -17.20 10.28
N ALA A 26 16.54 -17.33 10.95
CA ALA A 26 15.30 -17.50 10.26
C ALA A 26 15.26 -16.36 9.25
N ASN A 27 15.03 -16.65 7.96
CA ASN A 27 14.68 -15.64 6.99
C ASN A 27 13.40 -15.00 7.52
N ILE A 28 13.57 -13.93 8.30
CA ILE A 28 12.45 -13.16 8.84
C ILE A 28 11.94 -12.39 7.64
N ASN A 29 10.90 -12.94 7.00
CA ASN A 29 10.11 -12.17 6.06
C ASN A 29 9.60 -10.94 6.83
N ASN A 30 10.08 -9.77 6.49
CA ASN A 30 9.73 -8.55 7.17
C ASN A 30 8.97 -7.61 6.23
N SER A 31 7.95 -6.95 6.73
CA SER A 31 7.21 -5.93 6.00
C SER A 31 7.59 -4.54 6.47
N PHE A 32 7.77 -3.64 5.51
CA PHE A 32 8.05 -2.23 5.74
C PHE A 32 6.97 -1.39 5.09
N ALA A 33 6.44 -0.41 5.82
CA ALA A 33 5.48 0.53 5.27
C ALA A 33 6.13 1.90 5.04
N TYR A 34 5.84 2.50 3.87
CA TYR A 34 6.29 3.83 3.49
C TYR A 34 5.11 4.79 3.60
N ILE A 35 5.10 5.61 4.63
CA ILE A 35 3.99 6.51 4.96
C ILE A 35 4.37 7.94 4.60
N THR A 36 3.64 8.53 3.68
CA THR A 36 3.82 9.94 3.29
C THR A 36 3.30 10.86 4.39
N ASN A 37 4.12 11.83 4.79
CA ASN A 37 3.80 12.84 5.78
C ASN A 37 3.66 14.18 5.04
N GLN A 38 2.43 14.47 4.60
CA GLN A 38 2.17 15.60 3.69
C GLN A 38 2.59 16.95 4.31
N GLY A 39 2.33 17.13 5.61
CA GLY A 39 2.64 18.37 6.32
C GLY A 39 4.13 18.59 6.56
N ASP A 40 4.91 17.52 6.70
CA ASP A 40 6.35 17.58 6.97
C ASP A 40 7.22 17.44 5.73
N HIS A 41 6.63 17.15 4.56
CA HIS A 41 7.36 16.88 3.31
C HIS A 41 8.35 15.71 3.44
N THR A 42 7.94 14.67 4.18
CA THR A 42 8.75 13.49 4.46
C THR A 42 8.01 12.19 4.19
N VAL A 43 8.75 11.08 4.26
CA VAL A 43 8.21 9.72 4.30
C VAL A 43 8.74 9.02 5.54
N SER A 44 7.86 8.47 6.35
CA SER A 44 8.22 7.57 7.45
C SER A 44 8.35 6.14 6.95
N VAL A 45 9.51 5.52 7.17
CA VAL A 45 9.71 4.09 6.95
C VAL A 45 9.43 3.35 8.25
N VAL A 46 8.40 2.53 8.25
CA VAL A 46 7.95 1.78 9.43
C VAL A 46 8.34 0.31 9.26
N ASP A 47 9.09 -0.22 10.21
CA ASP A 47 9.22 -1.66 10.41
C ASP A 47 7.94 -2.16 11.09
N VAL A 48 7.12 -2.88 10.33
CA VAL A 48 5.79 -3.31 10.78
C VAL A 48 5.89 -4.37 11.88
N GLY A 49 6.86 -5.27 11.77
CA GLY A 49 7.10 -6.31 12.78
C GLY A 49 7.53 -5.74 14.14
N GLN A 50 8.35 -4.67 14.12
CA GLN A 50 8.79 -3.99 15.33
C GLN A 50 7.82 -2.88 15.79
N ALA A 51 6.80 -2.57 15.02
CA ALA A 51 5.85 -1.47 15.23
C ALA A 51 6.57 -0.11 15.47
N LYS A 52 7.58 0.20 14.63
CA LYS A 52 8.46 1.35 14.86
C LYS A 52 8.84 2.05 13.55
N VAL A 53 8.88 3.39 13.58
CA VAL A 53 9.54 4.19 12.54
C VAL A 53 11.06 3.98 12.65
N ILE A 54 11.67 3.47 11.59
CA ILE A 54 13.13 3.21 11.55
C ILE A 54 13.90 4.29 10.80
N LYS A 55 13.23 5.05 9.93
CA LYS A 55 13.82 6.17 9.19
C LYS A 55 12.75 7.17 8.78
N THR A 56 13.10 8.46 8.75
CA THR A 56 12.33 9.53 8.13
C THR A 56 13.15 10.08 6.97
N ILE A 57 12.53 10.17 5.79
CA ILE A 57 13.19 10.54 4.53
C ILE A 57 12.60 11.86 4.05
N ASN A 58 13.44 12.87 3.79
CA ASN A 58 13.00 14.10 3.14
C ASN A 58 12.68 13.81 1.66
N VAL A 59 11.53 14.30 1.19
CA VAL A 59 11.07 14.18 -0.19
C VAL A 59 10.60 15.54 -0.73
N GLY A 60 9.94 15.57 -1.87
CA GLY A 60 9.39 16.82 -2.38
C GLY A 60 8.17 17.32 -1.59
N LYS A 61 7.66 18.51 -1.95
CA LYS A 61 6.55 19.20 -1.25
C LYS A 61 5.23 18.43 -1.35
N ALA A 62 4.54 18.30 -0.22
CA ALA A 62 3.22 17.68 -0.07
C ALA A 62 3.17 16.26 -0.67
N PRO A 63 3.91 15.28 -0.11
CA PRO A 63 3.88 13.91 -0.60
C PRO A 63 2.52 13.25 -0.30
N VAL A 64 1.98 12.48 -1.27
CA VAL A 64 0.66 11.83 -1.18
C VAL A 64 0.71 10.36 -1.60
N GLY A 65 0.95 10.10 -2.88
CA GLY A 65 0.88 8.77 -3.46
C GLY A 65 2.13 7.94 -3.24
N VAL A 66 1.97 6.64 -3.08
CA VAL A 66 3.05 5.67 -2.89
C VAL A 66 2.87 4.48 -3.82
N ALA A 67 3.94 4.11 -4.53
CA ALA A 67 4.00 2.86 -5.27
C ALA A 67 5.31 2.14 -4.94
N VAL A 68 5.22 0.86 -4.59
CA VAL A 68 6.37 0.02 -4.19
C VAL A 68 6.65 -1.03 -5.24
N SER A 69 7.90 -1.15 -5.68
CA SER A 69 8.39 -2.26 -6.50
C SER A 69 9.55 -2.95 -5.80
N ALA A 70 9.31 -4.15 -5.30
CA ALA A 70 10.36 -4.99 -4.73
C ALA A 70 11.37 -5.44 -5.81
N ALA A 71 10.91 -5.67 -7.05
CA ALA A 71 11.76 -6.10 -8.17
C ALA A 71 12.78 -5.03 -8.56
N LEU A 72 12.37 -3.75 -8.58
CA LEU A 72 13.26 -2.61 -8.86
C LEU A 72 14.03 -2.15 -7.63
N LYS A 73 13.66 -2.62 -6.43
CA LYS A 73 14.12 -2.09 -5.15
C LYS A 73 13.86 -0.58 -5.04
N ARG A 74 12.65 -0.15 -5.41
CA ARG A 74 12.26 1.27 -5.46
C ARG A 74 10.91 1.50 -4.81
N VAL A 75 10.79 2.67 -4.20
CA VAL A 75 9.52 3.28 -3.81
C VAL A 75 9.41 4.62 -4.52
N PHE A 76 8.25 4.86 -5.12
CA PHE A 76 7.94 6.09 -5.84
C PHE A 76 6.93 6.89 -5.03
N ILE A 77 7.23 8.16 -4.77
CA ILE A 77 6.40 9.07 -3.97
C ILE A 77 6.00 10.26 -4.82
N THR A 78 4.69 10.47 -5.00
CA THR A 78 4.21 11.70 -5.65
C THR A 78 4.27 12.88 -4.69
N ASN A 79 4.83 13.99 -5.16
CA ASN A 79 4.93 15.25 -4.43
C ASN A 79 4.05 16.29 -5.13
N VAL A 80 2.81 16.47 -4.64
CA VAL A 80 1.75 17.20 -5.34
C VAL A 80 2.12 18.67 -5.57
N GLU A 81 2.55 19.38 -4.52
CA GLU A 81 3.01 20.77 -4.62
C GLU A 81 4.45 20.88 -5.14
N GLY A 82 5.23 19.83 -4.94
CA GLY A 82 6.60 19.74 -5.48
C GLY A 82 6.66 19.42 -6.96
N GLN A 83 5.52 19.13 -7.59
CA GLN A 83 5.43 18.80 -9.03
C GLN A 83 6.47 17.76 -9.45
N SER A 84 6.63 16.72 -8.65
CA SER A 84 7.69 15.73 -8.84
C SER A 84 7.33 14.37 -8.26
N ILE A 85 8.16 13.38 -8.58
CA ILE A 85 8.13 12.07 -7.94
C ILE A 85 9.52 11.83 -7.32
N SER A 86 9.58 11.57 -6.03
CA SER A 86 10.81 11.12 -5.38
C SER A 86 10.94 9.60 -5.54
N VAL A 87 12.12 9.15 -5.98
CA VAL A 87 12.46 7.73 -6.13
C VAL A 87 13.39 7.32 -4.98
N ILE A 88 12.92 6.42 -4.13
CA ILE A 88 13.65 5.95 -2.95
C ILE A 88 14.21 4.55 -3.22
N ASN A 89 15.48 4.33 -2.93
CA ASN A 89 16.10 3.01 -2.92
C ASN A 89 15.74 2.27 -1.63
N THR A 90 15.20 1.05 -1.73
CA THR A 90 14.72 0.28 -0.55
C THR A 90 15.82 -0.42 0.24
N ASP A 91 17.05 -0.49 -0.28
CA ASP A 91 18.15 -1.13 0.45
C ASP A 91 18.71 -0.20 1.54
N ASN A 92 18.80 1.11 1.26
CA ASN A 92 19.34 2.13 2.17
C ASN A 92 18.32 3.19 2.60
N ASN A 93 17.14 3.21 1.96
CA ASN A 93 16.07 4.19 2.19
C ASN A 93 16.53 5.64 1.92
N ASP A 94 17.32 5.87 0.85
CA ASP A 94 17.72 7.19 0.38
C ASP A 94 16.97 7.56 -0.91
N VAL A 95 16.69 8.86 -1.10
CA VAL A 95 16.21 9.36 -2.39
C VAL A 95 17.38 9.31 -3.38
N VAL A 96 17.19 8.57 -4.47
CA VAL A 96 18.21 8.36 -5.51
C VAL A 96 17.91 9.15 -6.78
N GLU A 97 16.66 9.60 -6.97
CA GLU A 97 16.23 10.34 -8.16
C GLU A 97 15.02 11.21 -7.83
N THR A 98 14.86 12.30 -8.56
CA THR A 98 13.64 13.12 -8.52
C THR A 98 13.17 13.38 -9.95
N ILE A 99 12.01 12.83 -10.29
CA ILE A 99 11.40 12.94 -11.61
C ILE A 99 10.52 14.17 -11.63
N ALA A 100 10.83 15.16 -12.46
CA ALA A 100 10.01 16.35 -12.61
C ALA A 100 8.70 16.04 -13.36
N ILE A 101 7.57 16.49 -12.81
CA ILE A 101 6.24 16.37 -13.40
C ILE A 101 5.65 17.76 -13.57
N LYS A 102 5.29 18.14 -14.80
CA LYS A 102 4.58 19.41 -15.03
C LYS A 102 3.10 19.21 -14.69
N GLY A 103 2.73 19.36 -13.43
CA GLY A 103 1.36 19.14 -12.98
C GLY A 103 1.29 18.78 -11.50
N SER A 104 0.16 18.20 -11.07
CA SER A 104 -0.08 17.82 -9.68
C SER A 104 -0.26 16.30 -9.57
N PRO A 105 0.84 15.54 -9.47
CA PRO A 105 0.78 14.09 -9.37
C PRO A 105 0.16 13.68 -8.03
N VAL A 106 -0.95 12.93 -8.06
CA VAL A 106 -1.66 12.46 -6.86
C VAL A 106 -1.59 10.94 -6.78
N GLY A 107 -2.37 10.25 -7.62
CA GLY A 107 -2.37 8.78 -7.67
C GLY A 107 -1.13 8.24 -8.41
N ILE A 108 -0.65 7.09 -7.98
CA ILE A 108 0.50 6.43 -8.57
C ILE A 108 0.37 4.91 -8.46
N ALA A 109 0.73 4.19 -9.51
CA ALA A 109 0.78 2.74 -9.52
C ALA A 109 1.93 2.24 -10.39
N ILE A 110 2.64 1.23 -9.92
CA ILE A 110 3.65 0.51 -10.69
C ILE A 110 3.00 -0.73 -11.32
N ALA A 111 3.25 -0.98 -12.61
CA ALA A 111 2.80 -2.20 -13.25
C ALA A 111 3.44 -3.44 -12.57
N PRO A 112 2.73 -4.58 -12.44
CA PRO A 112 3.26 -5.81 -11.85
C PRO A 112 4.55 -6.30 -12.50
N ASP A 113 4.76 -6.08 -13.81
CA ASP A 113 6.00 -6.38 -14.52
C ASP A 113 7.14 -5.39 -14.23
N SER A 114 6.84 -4.35 -13.46
CA SER A 114 7.74 -3.28 -13.03
C SER A 114 8.34 -2.42 -14.16
N LYS A 115 7.77 -2.46 -15.38
CA LYS A 115 8.29 -1.70 -16.53
C LYS A 115 7.73 -0.29 -16.65
N THR A 116 6.52 -0.07 -16.17
CA THR A 116 5.82 1.21 -16.33
C THR A 116 5.27 1.71 -15.00
N LEU A 117 5.57 2.97 -14.70
CA LEU A 117 5.00 3.71 -13.59
C LEU A 117 3.86 4.60 -14.13
N TYR A 118 2.64 4.42 -13.64
CA TYR A 118 1.48 5.22 -13.99
C TYR A 118 1.22 6.28 -12.93
N VAL A 119 0.93 7.50 -13.38
CA VAL A 119 0.72 8.66 -12.49
C VAL A 119 -0.53 9.41 -12.92
N ALA A 120 -1.43 9.66 -11.97
CA ALA A 120 -2.58 10.52 -12.17
C ALA A 120 -2.21 11.98 -11.88
N ASP A 121 -2.30 12.81 -12.90
CA ASP A 121 -2.18 14.26 -12.79
C ASP A 121 -3.58 14.86 -12.66
N TRP A 122 -3.97 15.10 -11.42
CA TRP A 122 -5.33 15.44 -11.03
C TRP A 122 -5.88 16.69 -11.72
N PHE A 123 -5.10 17.77 -11.74
CA PHE A 123 -5.58 19.06 -12.28
C PHE A 123 -5.39 19.18 -13.80
N SER A 124 -4.61 18.29 -14.39
CA SER A 124 -4.40 18.29 -15.86
C SER A 124 -5.24 17.24 -16.57
N ASP A 125 -6.13 16.53 -15.87
CA ASP A 125 -7.04 15.53 -16.41
C ASP A 125 -6.34 14.45 -17.25
N ARG A 126 -5.11 14.05 -16.86
CA ARG A 126 -4.29 13.11 -17.63
C ARG A 126 -3.63 12.04 -16.77
N ILE A 127 -3.25 10.97 -17.45
CA ILE A 127 -2.38 9.93 -16.93
C ILE A 127 -1.04 10.01 -17.65
N LEU A 128 0.04 9.89 -16.88
CA LEU A 128 1.38 9.69 -17.39
C LEU A 128 1.74 8.21 -17.28
N ALA A 129 2.36 7.66 -18.32
CA ALA A 129 3.01 6.35 -18.30
C ALA A 129 4.51 6.57 -18.49
N ILE A 130 5.29 6.29 -17.47
CA ILE A 130 6.73 6.57 -17.38
C ILE A 130 7.48 5.23 -17.42
N ASP A 131 8.46 5.11 -18.30
CA ASP A 131 9.34 3.94 -18.38
C ASP A 131 10.27 3.90 -17.14
N THR A 132 10.27 2.80 -16.41
CA THR A 132 11.07 2.66 -15.19
C THR A 132 12.56 2.49 -15.44
N SER A 133 12.97 2.17 -16.67
CA SER A 133 14.37 2.10 -17.09
C SER A 133 14.91 3.44 -17.58
N ASN A 134 14.03 4.36 -17.98
CA ASN A 134 14.36 5.70 -18.44
C ASN A 134 13.20 6.68 -18.14
N TYR A 135 13.29 7.41 -17.04
CA TYR A 135 12.22 8.30 -16.58
C TYR A 135 11.90 9.49 -17.51
N ASP A 136 12.75 9.80 -18.49
CA ASP A 136 12.48 10.79 -19.51
C ASP A 136 11.55 10.23 -20.61
N SER A 137 11.52 8.90 -20.79
CA SER A 137 10.62 8.22 -21.71
C SER A 137 9.22 8.11 -21.09
N ARG A 138 8.29 8.94 -21.58
CA ARG A 138 6.92 8.99 -21.06
C ARG A 138 5.89 9.18 -22.15
N ARG A 139 4.71 8.59 -21.93
CA ARG A 139 3.49 8.81 -22.73
C ARG A 139 2.47 9.53 -21.85
N GLU A 140 1.61 10.32 -22.48
CA GLU A 140 0.52 11.03 -21.82
C GLU A 140 -0.81 10.66 -22.46
N LEU A 141 -1.83 10.50 -21.64
CA LEU A 141 -3.20 10.22 -22.10
C LEU A 141 -4.16 11.13 -21.35
N VAL A 142 -4.87 11.98 -22.07
CA VAL A 142 -5.99 12.73 -21.49
C VAL A 142 -7.12 11.74 -21.19
N VAL A 143 -7.55 11.73 -19.96
CA VAL A 143 -8.63 10.88 -19.47
C VAL A 143 -9.85 11.71 -19.11
N THR A 144 -10.69 11.21 -18.26
CA THR A 144 -11.81 11.94 -17.68
C THR A 144 -11.33 12.85 -16.53
N LYS A 145 -12.23 13.74 -16.02
CA LYS A 145 -11.84 14.77 -15.04
C LYS A 145 -11.40 14.22 -13.70
N ALA A 146 -10.35 14.84 -13.17
CA ALA A 146 -9.78 14.58 -11.86
C ALA A 146 -9.44 13.08 -11.64
N PRO A 147 -8.51 12.49 -12.43
CA PRO A 147 -8.08 11.12 -12.22
C PRO A 147 -7.43 10.97 -10.83
N ALA A 148 -7.87 9.98 -10.05
CA ALA A 148 -7.44 9.77 -8.67
C ALA A 148 -6.73 8.43 -8.48
N GLY A 149 -7.45 7.39 -8.06
CA GLY A 149 -6.90 6.05 -7.85
C GLY A 149 -6.55 5.34 -9.15
N LEU A 150 -5.46 4.62 -9.11
CA LEU A 150 -4.93 3.80 -10.20
C LEU A 150 -4.70 2.37 -9.74
N ILE A 151 -5.03 1.40 -10.58
CA ILE A 151 -4.63 0.01 -10.37
C ILE A 151 -4.37 -0.67 -11.70
N VAL A 152 -3.31 -1.46 -11.78
CA VAL A 152 -2.93 -2.23 -12.98
C VAL A 152 -3.33 -3.67 -12.79
N SER A 153 -3.88 -4.31 -13.83
CA SER A 153 -4.21 -5.74 -13.81
C SER A 153 -2.97 -6.62 -13.55
N PRO A 154 -3.14 -7.82 -12.96
CA PRO A 154 -2.02 -8.72 -12.66
C PRO A 154 -1.14 -9.09 -13.86
N ASP A 155 -1.70 -9.11 -15.08
CA ASP A 155 -0.99 -9.36 -16.34
C ASP A 155 -0.33 -8.11 -16.94
N SER A 156 -0.41 -6.97 -16.27
CA SER A 156 0.11 -5.65 -16.69
C SER A 156 -0.54 -5.07 -17.95
N LYS A 157 -1.65 -5.63 -18.46
CA LYS A 157 -2.24 -5.23 -19.75
C LYS A 157 -3.39 -4.23 -19.66
N THR A 158 -3.92 -4.03 -18.48
CA THR A 158 -5.05 -3.11 -18.27
C THR A 158 -4.78 -2.20 -17.09
N LEU A 159 -4.93 -0.90 -17.29
CA LEU A 159 -4.92 0.12 -16.24
C LEU A 159 -6.35 0.60 -16.00
N TYR A 160 -6.79 0.56 -14.75
CA TYR A 160 -8.05 1.14 -14.30
C TYR A 160 -7.78 2.46 -13.59
N VAL A 161 -8.54 3.49 -13.92
CA VAL A 161 -8.38 4.84 -13.39
C VAL A 161 -9.73 5.35 -12.89
N ALA A 162 -9.82 5.66 -11.61
CA ALA A 162 -10.98 6.33 -11.05
C ALA A 162 -11.00 7.80 -11.52
N ALA A 163 -12.04 8.18 -12.25
CA ALA A 163 -12.28 9.53 -12.73
C ALA A 163 -13.33 10.19 -11.84
N ARG A 164 -12.84 10.84 -10.80
CA ARG A 164 -13.64 11.33 -9.68
C ARG A 164 -14.81 12.22 -10.11
N ASP A 165 -14.55 13.22 -10.94
CA ASP A 165 -15.55 14.27 -11.24
C ASP A 165 -16.47 13.89 -12.40
N THR A 166 -16.24 12.76 -13.08
CA THR A 166 -17.14 12.20 -14.11
C THR A 166 -17.88 10.95 -13.66
N ASN A 167 -17.64 10.46 -12.42
CA ASN A 167 -18.31 9.30 -11.84
C ASN A 167 -18.14 8.03 -12.68
N ASP A 168 -16.98 7.88 -13.29
CA ASP A 168 -16.65 6.70 -14.10
C ASP A 168 -15.25 6.15 -13.77
N ILE A 169 -14.97 4.95 -14.26
CA ILE A 169 -13.66 4.33 -14.24
C ILE A 169 -13.22 4.16 -15.69
N ALA A 170 -12.11 4.78 -16.06
CA ALA A 170 -11.49 4.57 -17.35
C ALA A 170 -10.73 3.23 -17.37
N VAL A 171 -10.99 2.41 -18.38
CA VAL A 171 -10.29 1.16 -18.67
C VAL A 171 -9.35 1.42 -19.82
N ILE A 172 -8.05 1.35 -19.57
CA ILE A 172 -6.99 1.72 -20.50
C ILE A 172 -6.20 0.48 -20.89
N ASP A 173 -5.99 0.27 -22.19
CA ASP A 173 -5.03 -0.70 -22.69
C ASP A 173 -3.62 -0.15 -22.48
N THR A 174 -2.76 -0.91 -21.81
CA THR A 174 -1.41 -0.45 -21.45
C THR A 174 -0.43 -0.47 -22.63
N ASP A 175 -0.60 -1.38 -23.58
CA ASP A 175 0.27 -1.50 -24.76
C ASP A 175 0.03 -0.33 -25.71
N THR A 176 -1.23 -0.11 -26.11
CA THR A 176 -1.61 0.99 -27.01
C THR A 176 -1.71 2.33 -26.30
N PHE A 177 -1.88 2.30 -24.97
CA PHE A 177 -2.14 3.44 -24.09
C PHE A 177 -3.36 4.26 -24.55
N THR A 178 -4.47 3.57 -24.77
CA THR A 178 -5.75 4.15 -25.20
C THR A 178 -6.90 3.71 -24.29
N ILE A 179 -7.92 4.55 -24.18
CA ILE A 179 -9.14 4.21 -23.41
C ILE A 179 -9.96 3.20 -24.21
N LYS A 180 -10.08 1.97 -23.71
CA LYS A 180 -10.96 0.93 -24.26
C LYS A 180 -12.42 1.14 -23.88
N LYS A 181 -12.67 1.60 -22.65
CA LYS A 181 -14.01 1.72 -22.09
C LYS A 181 -14.03 2.69 -20.92
N LYS A 182 -15.21 3.25 -20.66
CA LYS A 182 -15.55 3.93 -19.41
C LYS A 182 -16.67 3.14 -18.73
N ILE A 183 -16.50 2.83 -17.47
CA ILE A 183 -17.46 2.08 -16.66
C ILE A 183 -18.11 3.06 -15.70
N ALA A 184 -19.43 3.18 -15.73
CA ALA A 184 -20.14 3.98 -14.74
C ALA A 184 -19.85 3.42 -13.33
N ALA A 185 -19.49 4.29 -12.41
CA ALA A 185 -19.31 3.99 -10.98
C ALA A 185 -20.32 4.79 -10.15
N GLY A 186 -20.25 4.69 -8.82
CA GLY A 186 -21.00 5.60 -7.96
C GLY A 186 -20.37 7.01 -7.95
N GLN A 187 -20.92 7.91 -7.14
CA GLN A 187 -20.50 9.30 -7.09
C GLN A 187 -19.09 9.47 -6.49
N HIS A 188 -18.23 10.18 -7.18
CA HIS A 188 -16.84 10.45 -6.83
C HIS A 188 -16.04 9.16 -6.54
N PRO A 189 -15.82 8.29 -7.54
CA PRO A 189 -14.95 7.14 -7.39
C PRO A 189 -13.53 7.60 -7.06
N PHE A 190 -12.85 6.91 -6.10
CA PHE A 190 -11.56 7.35 -5.62
C PHE A 190 -10.54 6.20 -5.52
N GLY A 191 -10.43 5.53 -4.39
CA GLY A 191 -9.52 4.40 -4.21
C GLY A 191 -9.98 3.17 -4.98
N LEU A 192 -9.03 2.49 -5.62
CA LEU A 192 -9.26 1.26 -6.38
C LEU A 192 -8.40 0.11 -5.83
N THR A 193 -8.92 -1.10 -5.89
CA THR A 193 -8.13 -2.34 -5.76
C THR A 193 -8.72 -3.44 -6.64
N LEU A 194 -7.92 -4.49 -6.90
CA LEU A 194 -8.36 -5.69 -7.65
C LEU A 194 -8.30 -6.92 -6.74
N SER A 195 -9.15 -7.91 -7.01
CA SER A 195 -8.94 -9.25 -6.52
C SER A 195 -7.60 -9.81 -7.04
N ASN A 196 -6.99 -10.75 -6.33
CA ASN A 196 -5.68 -11.29 -6.70
C ASN A 196 -5.68 -11.96 -8.09
N ASP A 197 -6.83 -12.50 -8.52
CA ASP A 197 -7.01 -13.07 -9.87
C ASP A 197 -7.37 -12.02 -10.93
N GLY A 198 -7.52 -10.76 -10.54
CA GLY A 198 -7.86 -9.63 -11.42
C GLY A 198 -9.30 -9.62 -11.96
N LYS A 199 -10.18 -10.52 -11.50
CA LYS A 199 -11.54 -10.63 -12.04
C LYS A 199 -12.55 -9.68 -11.42
N THR A 200 -12.27 -9.16 -10.26
CA THR A 200 -13.14 -8.17 -9.59
C THR A 200 -12.36 -6.90 -9.31
N LEU A 201 -12.86 -5.78 -9.82
CA LEU A 201 -12.38 -4.45 -9.48
C LEU A 201 -13.27 -3.87 -8.38
N PHE A 202 -12.64 -3.32 -7.36
CA PHE A 202 -13.31 -2.62 -6.27
C PHE A 202 -13.04 -1.12 -6.37
N SER A 203 -14.10 -0.31 -6.26
CA SER A 203 -14.01 1.15 -6.30
C SER A 203 -14.81 1.75 -5.17
N VAL A 204 -14.19 2.57 -4.33
CA VAL A 204 -14.95 3.35 -3.35
C VAL A 204 -15.64 4.52 -4.02
N ASN A 205 -16.87 4.83 -3.61
CA ASN A 205 -17.68 5.93 -4.12
C ASN A 205 -17.93 6.90 -2.96
N VAL A 206 -17.17 7.99 -2.93
CA VAL A 206 -17.02 8.87 -1.77
C VAL A 206 -18.35 9.46 -1.31
N TYR A 207 -19.17 9.96 -2.24
CA TYR A 207 -20.43 10.64 -1.90
C TYR A 207 -21.63 9.71 -1.79
N ASP A 208 -21.55 8.50 -2.30
CA ASP A 208 -22.60 7.48 -2.12
C ASP A 208 -22.43 6.68 -0.84
N ASN A 209 -21.27 6.78 -0.17
CA ASN A 209 -20.90 5.94 0.97
C ASN A 209 -21.00 4.44 0.62
N THR A 210 -20.46 4.07 -0.54
CA THR A 210 -20.49 2.69 -1.03
C THR A 210 -19.12 2.26 -1.57
N VAL A 211 -18.96 0.95 -1.74
CA VAL A 211 -17.93 0.35 -2.58
C VAL A 211 -18.62 -0.45 -3.70
N SER A 212 -18.21 -0.20 -4.94
CA SER A 212 -18.66 -0.97 -6.12
C SER A 212 -17.78 -2.19 -6.30
N LEU A 213 -18.40 -3.34 -6.54
CA LEU A 213 -17.78 -4.60 -6.95
C LEU A 213 -18.09 -4.78 -8.43
N ILE A 214 -17.07 -4.71 -9.28
CA ILE A 214 -17.20 -4.67 -10.74
C ILE A 214 -16.52 -5.90 -11.32
N ASP A 215 -17.24 -6.71 -12.07
CA ASP A 215 -16.67 -7.82 -12.86
C ASP A 215 -15.84 -7.24 -14.00
N THR A 216 -14.56 -7.59 -14.09
CA THR A 216 -13.64 -6.98 -15.07
C THR A 216 -13.84 -7.45 -16.51
N LEU A 217 -14.60 -8.53 -16.73
CA LEU A 217 -14.92 -9.05 -18.05
C LEU A 217 -16.23 -8.47 -18.59
N THR A 218 -17.28 -8.53 -17.79
CA THR A 218 -18.63 -8.10 -18.20
C THR A 218 -18.92 -6.64 -17.88
N PHE A 219 -18.18 -6.06 -16.92
CA PHE A 219 -18.36 -4.74 -16.33
C PHE A 219 -19.72 -4.56 -15.60
N SER A 220 -20.39 -5.67 -15.31
CA SER A 220 -21.50 -5.63 -14.39
C SER A 220 -21.05 -5.34 -12.97
N HIS A 221 -21.83 -4.59 -12.21
CA HIS A 221 -21.43 -4.22 -10.86
C HIS A 221 -22.56 -4.27 -9.87
N THR A 222 -22.20 -4.41 -8.60
CA THR A 222 -23.05 -4.25 -7.42
C THR A 222 -22.39 -3.30 -6.45
N ALA A 223 -23.16 -2.57 -5.63
CA ALA A 223 -22.64 -1.68 -4.63
C ALA A 223 -22.99 -2.16 -3.22
N ILE A 224 -22.05 -2.03 -2.29
CA ILE A 224 -22.22 -2.34 -0.86
C ILE A 224 -22.06 -1.04 -0.08
N LYS A 225 -23.00 -0.76 0.85
CA LYS A 225 -22.88 0.40 1.74
C LYS A 225 -21.74 0.21 2.72
N VAL A 226 -21.00 1.30 2.99
CA VAL A 226 -19.89 1.37 3.96
C VAL A 226 -20.07 2.58 4.88
N GLY A 227 -19.04 2.97 5.61
CA GLY A 227 -19.08 4.18 6.44
C GLY A 227 -19.03 5.47 5.61
N GLN A 228 -18.97 6.62 6.31
CA GLN A 228 -19.06 7.95 5.69
C GLN A 228 -17.76 8.34 4.98
N HIS A 229 -17.87 8.84 3.75
CA HIS A 229 -16.76 9.28 2.92
C HIS A 229 -15.67 8.20 2.76
N PRO A 230 -15.97 7.05 2.13
CA PRO A 230 -14.96 6.04 1.87
C PRO A 230 -13.86 6.59 0.95
N TYR A 231 -12.58 6.26 1.23
CA TYR A 231 -11.46 6.88 0.55
C TYR A 231 -10.55 5.87 -0.15
N CYS A 232 -10.06 4.88 0.59
CA CYS A 232 -9.24 3.80 0.06
C CYS A 232 -9.82 2.43 0.40
N VAL A 233 -9.35 1.43 -0.34
CA VAL A 233 -9.80 0.05 -0.22
C VAL A 233 -8.63 -0.92 -0.39
N ALA A 234 -8.57 -1.93 0.48
CA ALA A 234 -7.60 -3.03 0.39
C ALA A 234 -8.31 -4.38 0.52
N ILE A 235 -7.74 -5.40 -0.10
CA ILE A 235 -8.25 -6.78 -0.07
C ILE A 235 -7.31 -7.68 0.72
N SER A 236 -7.84 -8.67 1.43
CA SER A 236 -7.05 -9.69 2.10
C SER A 236 -6.33 -10.60 1.10
N ALA A 237 -5.21 -11.21 1.51
CA ALA A 237 -4.41 -12.08 0.64
C ALA A 237 -5.17 -13.31 0.11
N ASP A 238 -6.24 -13.74 0.79
CA ASP A 238 -7.09 -14.87 0.41
C ASP A 238 -8.38 -14.46 -0.33
N ASP A 239 -8.49 -13.18 -0.72
CA ASP A 239 -9.66 -12.59 -1.40
C ASP A 239 -11.00 -12.74 -0.63
N LYS A 240 -10.96 -12.93 0.70
CA LYS A 240 -12.20 -13.12 1.47
C LYS A 240 -12.74 -11.88 2.12
N LYS A 241 -11.87 -10.93 2.43
CA LYS A 241 -12.27 -9.68 3.12
C LYS A 241 -11.82 -8.44 2.36
N LEU A 242 -12.67 -7.43 2.38
CA LEU A 242 -12.36 -6.10 1.89
C LEU A 242 -12.35 -5.12 3.06
N TYR A 243 -11.39 -4.20 3.07
CA TYR A 243 -11.21 -3.19 4.10
C TYR A 243 -11.33 -1.81 3.46
N VAL A 244 -12.24 -0.99 3.95
CA VAL A 244 -12.54 0.32 3.39
C VAL A 244 -12.37 1.39 4.46
N THR A 245 -11.48 2.36 4.22
CA THR A 245 -11.32 3.53 5.11
C THR A 245 -12.45 4.52 4.89
N ASN A 246 -13.03 5.02 5.98
CA ASN A 246 -14.14 5.98 5.99
C ASN A 246 -13.66 7.27 6.65
N THR A 247 -13.27 8.27 5.85
CA THR A 247 -12.56 9.47 6.34
C THR A 247 -13.39 10.37 7.24
N GLN A 248 -14.71 10.44 7.06
CA GLN A 248 -15.61 11.19 7.94
C GLN A 248 -16.28 10.32 9.01
N GLY A 249 -16.12 9.00 8.91
CA GLY A 249 -16.60 8.05 9.91
C GLY A 249 -15.49 7.58 10.85
N ASP A 250 -14.25 8.08 10.71
CA ASP A 250 -13.08 7.76 11.55
C ASP A 250 -12.88 6.26 11.76
N SER A 251 -13.20 5.46 10.74
CA SER A 251 -13.32 4.01 10.86
C SER A 251 -12.85 3.25 9.61
N VAL A 252 -12.70 1.94 9.77
CA VAL A 252 -12.55 0.98 8.67
C VAL A 252 -13.76 0.06 8.66
N THR A 253 -14.45 -0.03 7.52
CA THR A 253 -15.47 -1.05 7.29
C THR A 253 -14.82 -2.33 6.80
N VAL A 254 -15.17 -3.46 7.39
CA VAL A 254 -14.74 -4.80 6.96
C VAL A 254 -15.92 -5.51 6.29
N ILE A 255 -15.73 -5.92 5.03
CA ILE A 255 -16.74 -6.63 4.24
C ILE A 255 -16.30 -8.08 4.05
N ASP A 256 -17.16 -9.03 4.32
CA ASP A 256 -17.01 -10.42 3.89
C ASP A 256 -17.47 -10.53 2.42
N LEU A 257 -16.57 -10.93 1.53
CA LEU A 257 -16.83 -10.94 0.09
C LEU A 257 -17.70 -12.10 -0.37
N ALA A 258 -17.76 -13.21 0.37
CA ALA A 258 -18.63 -14.33 0.05
C ALA A 258 -20.12 -13.96 0.30
N THR A 259 -20.40 -13.29 1.41
CA THR A 259 -21.74 -12.87 1.79
C THR A 259 -22.13 -11.48 1.31
N LYS A 260 -21.12 -10.67 0.89
CA LYS A 260 -21.26 -9.25 0.52
C LYS A 260 -21.87 -8.39 1.65
N LYS A 261 -21.51 -8.70 2.90
CA LYS A 261 -22.03 -8.01 4.09
C LYS A 261 -20.89 -7.38 4.89
N ASN A 262 -21.22 -6.26 5.53
CA ASN A 262 -20.34 -5.67 6.55
C ASN A 262 -20.32 -6.60 7.77
N VAL A 263 -19.13 -7.01 8.19
CA VAL A 263 -18.91 -7.92 9.33
C VAL A 263 -18.27 -7.22 10.52
N ALA A 264 -17.67 -6.04 10.31
CA ALA A 264 -17.13 -5.20 11.37
C ALA A 264 -17.00 -3.74 10.91
N THR A 265 -17.07 -2.82 11.88
CA THR A 265 -16.60 -1.44 11.77
C THR A 265 -15.58 -1.23 12.87
N ILE A 266 -14.39 -0.73 12.52
CA ILE A 266 -13.25 -0.62 13.43
C ILE A 266 -12.88 0.86 13.55
N ASP A 267 -12.93 1.42 14.73
CA ASP A 267 -12.49 2.79 15.00
C ASP A 267 -10.96 2.87 14.91
N VAL A 268 -10.43 3.82 14.12
CA VAL A 268 -9.00 3.93 13.81
C VAL A 268 -8.44 5.35 13.95
N GLY A 269 -9.18 6.23 14.62
CA GLY A 269 -8.81 7.63 14.77
C GLY A 269 -9.15 8.48 13.55
N MET A 270 -8.90 9.80 13.66
CA MET A 270 -9.43 10.81 12.75
C MET A 270 -8.87 10.70 11.33
N THR A 271 -9.78 10.77 10.36
CA THR A 271 -9.51 10.88 8.92
C THR A 271 -8.56 9.77 8.42
N PRO A 272 -8.94 8.49 8.50
CA PRO A 272 -8.19 7.39 7.91
C PRO A 272 -8.23 7.47 6.39
N GLU A 273 -7.06 7.48 5.74
CA GLU A 273 -6.94 7.59 4.28
C GLU A 273 -6.35 6.32 3.64
N GLY A 274 -5.02 6.18 3.63
CA GLY A 274 -4.36 5.02 3.02
C GLY A 274 -4.62 3.73 3.78
N VAL A 275 -4.86 2.64 3.05
CA VAL A 275 -5.02 1.30 3.61
C VAL A 275 -4.32 0.26 2.76
N SER A 276 -3.60 -0.68 3.39
CA SER A 276 -2.99 -1.84 2.73
C SER A 276 -3.02 -3.07 3.62
N PHE A 277 -3.08 -4.24 3.00
CA PHE A 277 -3.04 -5.53 3.68
C PHE A 277 -1.60 -6.04 3.79
N ASP A 278 -1.12 -6.27 4.99
CA ASP A 278 0.16 -6.92 5.27
C ASP A 278 -0.01 -8.45 5.35
N ALA A 279 0.30 -9.11 4.25
CA ALA A 279 0.14 -10.56 4.12
C ALA A 279 1.11 -11.38 5.00
N ILE A 280 2.25 -10.80 5.39
CA ILE A 280 3.24 -11.48 6.24
C ILE A 280 2.72 -11.61 7.67
N ASN A 281 2.21 -10.51 8.21
CA ASN A 281 1.76 -10.45 9.60
C ASN A 281 0.23 -10.63 9.74
N ASN A 282 -0.50 -10.82 8.64
CA ASN A 282 -1.96 -10.88 8.60
C ASN A 282 -2.61 -9.68 9.31
N GLN A 283 -2.25 -8.47 8.86
CA GLN A 283 -2.67 -7.21 9.45
C GLN A 283 -3.14 -6.22 8.38
N ILE A 284 -3.92 -5.24 8.82
CA ILE A 284 -4.29 -4.09 8.01
C ILE A 284 -3.53 -2.89 8.54
N LEU A 285 -2.89 -2.17 7.64
CA LEU A 285 -2.20 -0.93 7.94
C LEU A 285 -3.04 0.25 7.44
N VAL A 286 -3.32 1.21 8.31
CA VAL A 286 -4.16 2.38 8.00
C VAL A 286 -3.44 3.65 8.39
N ALA A 287 -3.18 4.52 7.42
CA ALA A 287 -2.62 5.84 7.67
C ALA A 287 -3.75 6.82 8.03
N SER A 288 -3.72 7.40 9.23
CA SER A 288 -4.71 8.35 9.73
C SER A 288 -4.15 9.78 9.70
N TRP A 289 -4.67 10.58 8.76
CA TRP A 289 -4.22 11.94 8.47
C TRP A 289 -4.38 12.88 9.67
N GLY A 290 -5.53 12.82 10.35
CA GLY A 290 -5.86 13.73 11.46
C GLY A 290 -5.07 13.46 12.74
N GLU A 291 -4.48 12.25 12.89
CA GLU A 291 -3.75 11.87 14.10
C GLU A 291 -2.25 11.66 13.89
N ASN A 292 -1.76 11.79 12.66
CA ASN A 292 -0.34 11.64 12.33
C ASN A 292 0.20 10.26 12.76
N GLN A 293 -0.50 9.19 12.35
CA GLN A 293 -0.13 7.84 12.77
C GLN A 293 -0.49 6.78 11.73
N LEU A 294 0.19 5.65 11.84
CA LEU A 294 -0.14 4.40 11.19
C LEU A 294 -0.81 3.47 12.20
N ASN A 295 -2.05 3.13 11.96
CA ASN A 295 -2.80 2.16 12.75
C ASN A 295 -2.60 0.76 12.21
N VAL A 296 -2.42 -0.21 13.10
CA VAL A 296 -2.23 -1.62 12.80
C VAL A 296 -3.43 -2.38 13.35
N ILE A 297 -4.18 -3.04 12.47
CA ILE A 297 -5.37 -3.83 12.79
C ILE A 297 -5.04 -5.32 12.60
N ASP A 298 -5.38 -6.14 13.55
CA ASP A 298 -5.32 -7.60 13.43
C ASP A 298 -6.48 -8.08 12.53
N ALA A 299 -6.14 -8.70 11.38
CA ALA A 299 -7.12 -9.12 10.38
C ALA A 299 -7.95 -10.35 10.81
N THR A 300 -7.49 -11.11 11.80
CA THR A 300 -8.22 -12.26 12.35
C THR A 300 -9.34 -11.79 13.28
N THR A 301 -8.99 -10.89 14.20
CA THR A 301 -9.91 -10.41 15.24
C THR A 301 -10.68 -9.16 14.84
N ASN A 302 -10.28 -8.47 13.77
CA ASN A 302 -10.79 -7.17 13.34
C ASN A 302 -10.69 -6.11 14.46
N ARG A 303 -9.57 -6.08 15.20
CA ARG A 303 -9.34 -5.13 16.29
C ARG A 303 -8.07 -4.34 16.08
N LEU A 304 -8.10 -3.08 16.50
CA LEU A 304 -6.90 -2.24 16.55
C LEU A 304 -5.88 -2.89 17.52
N LYS A 305 -4.67 -3.13 17.02
CA LYS A 305 -3.57 -3.75 17.74
C LYS A 305 -2.60 -2.72 18.30
N SER A 306 -2.26 -1.73 17.51
CA SER A 306 -1.34 -0.65 17.89
C SER A 306 -1.48 0.55 16.95
N SER A 307 -0.96 1.69 17.40
CA SER A 307 -0.82 2.91 16.60
C SER A 307 0.63 3.39 16.68
N ILE A 308 1.22 3.68 15.54
CA ILE A 308 2.62 4.09 15.40
C ILE A 308 2.66 5.54 14.96
N LYS A 309 3.26 6.42 15.76
CA LYS A 309 3.41 7.83 15.40
C LYS A 309 4.30 7.97 14.16
N THR A 310 3.86 8.79 13.21
CA THR A 310 4.55 9.14 11.98
C THR A 310 4.71 10.67 11.91
N GLY A 311 4.98 11.24 10.75
CA GLY A 311 5.03 12.69 10.60
C GLY A 311 3.65 13.32 10.39
N ALA A 312 3.60 14.64 10.21
CA ALA A 312 2.36 15.40 10.10
C ALA A 312 1.57 15.08 8.83
N SER A 313 0.25 14.94 8.99
CA SER A 313 -0.70 14.68 7.89
C SER A 313 -0.37 13.40 7.13
N SER A 314 -0.31 12.27 7.85
CA SER A 314 0.03 10.93 7.30
C SER A 314 -1.03 10.43 6.33
N ARG A 315 -0.62 10.02 5.10
CA ARG A 315 -1.55 9.61 4.03
C ARG A 315 -1.30 8.20 3.50
N ALA A 316 -0.31 8.00 2.62
CA ALA A 316 0.01 6.74 1.94
C ALA A 316 -1.07 6.27 0.94
N PHE A 317 -1.38 7.09 -0.07
CA PHE A 317 -2.35 6.73 -1.12
C PHE A 317 -1.71 5.78 -2.14
N GLY A 318 -2.17 4.52 -2.20
CA GLY A 318 -1.67 3.47 -3.10
C GLY A 318 -1.08 2.27 -2.37
N GLN A 319 -0.18 1.55 -3.04
CA GLN A 319 0.48 0.36 -2.48
C GLN A 319 1.76 0.78 -1.75
N PHE A 320 1.72 0.78 -0.42
CA PHE A 320 2.79 1.35 0.39
C PHE A 320 3.58 0.32 1.22
N ILE A 321 3.31 -0.99 1.06
CA ILE A 321 4.02 -2.04 1.80
C ILE A 321 5.07 -2.71 0.92
N LEU A 322 6.30 -2.76 1.42
CA LEU A 322 7.40 -3.55 0.89
C LEU A 322 7.54 -4.85 1.69
N PHE A 323 7.48 -5.98 1.01
CA PHE A 323 7.81 -7.28 1.57
C PHE A 323 9.28 -7.62 1.25
N LYS A 324 10.13 -7.73 2.29
CA LYS A 324 11.51 -8.21 2.15
C LYS A 324 11.59 -9.68 2.53
N LYS A 325 12.19 -10.47 1.62
CA LYS A 325 12.50 -11.89 1.85
C LYS A 325 13.86 -12.03 2.51
#